data_0274ca58effcab37a28aad38e7f285f2
#
_entry.id   0274ca58effcab37a28aad38e7f285f2
#
_cell.length_a   1.000
_cell.length_b   1.000
_cell.length_c   1.000
_cell.angle_alpha   90.00
_cell.angle_beta   90.00
_cell.angle_gamma   90.00
#
_symmetry.space_group_name_H-M   'P 1'
#
loop_
_entity.id
_entity.type
_entity.pdbx_description
1 polymer ?
#
loop_
_entity_poly.entity_id
_entity_poly.type
_entity_poly.pdbx_seq_one_letter_code
_entity_poly.pdbx_strand_id
1 'polypeptide(L)'
;MAVINPDEISSILKENIRNYEAKAEISNIGSVLEVGDGIARIYGLRNVMSNELVEFEDGKGTLGITLNLEEDNVGVVILGEYTHIKEGMTVKTTGRIASVPVGDALIGRIVNPTGRPIDGKGDIVTDKTRPIERVAPGIVARNSVHQPLQTGLTAIDALTPIGRGQRELIIGDRQTGKTAIAIDTILNQKGGDVICIYVAVGQKASTVAQLAKTLEKHGAMDYSIIVSATANEPAPLQYIAPFAGVAIAEEFMEQGKHVLIVYDDLTKHAQAYRAMSLLLKRPPGREAYPG
;
A
#
# COMPACT_ATOMS: atom_id res chain seq x y z
N MET A 1 15.75 50.78 -39.66
CA MET A 1 15.85 49.31 -39.73
C MET A 1 16.94 48.92 -38.74
N ALA A 2 16.57 48.23 -37.70
CA ALA A 2 17.56 47.74 -36.72
C ALA A 2 18.33 46.58 -37.39
N VAL A 3 19.64 46.75 -37.55
CA VAL A 3 20.52 45.71 -38.06
C VAL A 3 20.73 44.71 -36.94
N ILE A 4 20.11 43.55 -37.08
CA ILE A 4 20.29 42.46 -36.14
C ILE A 4 21.69 41.90 -36.34
N ASN A 5 22.52 41.99 -35.28
CA ASN A 5 23.90 41.53 -35.30
C ASN A 5 23.94 39.99 -35.28
N PRO A 6 24.56 39.29 -36.23
CA PRO A 6 24.67 37.83 -36.29
C PRO A 6 25.28 37.20 -35.02
N ASP A 7 26.17 37.91 -34.33
CA ASP A 7 26.83 37.46 -33.11
C ASP A 7 25.87 37.48 -31.91
N GLU A 8 24.91 38.41 -31.91
CA GLU A 8 23.87 38.50 -30.86
C GLU A 8 22.85 37.36 -31.00
N ILE A 9 22.48 36.99 -32.22
CA ILE A 9 21.63 35.83 -32.50
C ILE A 9 22.36 34.54 -32.10
N SER A 10 23.65 34.43 -32.41
CA SER A 10 24.45 33.24 -32.05
C SER A 10 24.62 33.10 -30.54
N SER A 11 24.75 34.20 -29.79
CA SER A 11 24.85 34.16 -28.32
C SER A 11 23.52 33.79 -27.67
N ILE A 12 22.40 34.35 -28.17
CA ILE A 12 21.04 34.03 -27.71
C ILE A 12 20.69 32.56 -28.00
N LEU A 13 21.08 32.04 -29.17
CA LEU A 13 20.89 30.64 -29.53
C LEU A 13 21.75 29.71 -28.65
N LYS A 14 23.00 30.06 -28.37
CA LYS A 14 23.85 29.27 -27.45
C LYS A 14 23.35 29.28 -26.02
N GLU A 15 22.82 30.41 -25.56
CA GLU A 15 22.22 30.53 -24.23
C GLU A 15 20.92 29.74 -24.14
N ASN A 16 20.06 29.78 -25.16
CA ASN A 16 18.86 28.97 -25.26
C ASN A 16 19.17 27.47 -25.37
N ILE A 17 20.21 27.07 -26.08
CA ILE A 17 20.66 25.66 -26.16
C ILE A 17 21.22 25.18 -24.79
N ARG A 18 22.03 25.99 -24.12
CA ARG A 18 22.51 25.70 -22.77
C ARG A 18 21.34 25.58 -21.76
N ASN A 19 20.38 26.50 -21.86
CA ASN A 19 19.17 26.42 -21.03
C ASN A 19 18.27 25.26 -21.43
N TYR A 20 18.34 24.77 -22.67
CA TYR A 20 17.62 23.59 -23.15
C TYR A 20 18.28 22.30 -22.65
N GLU A 21 19.61 22.22 -22.56
CA GLU A 21 20.31 21.09 -21.93
C GLU A 21 20.09 21.06 -20.42
N ALA A 22 19.98 22.20 -19.73
CA ALA A 22 19.58 22.28 -18.33
C ALA A 22 18.10 21.87 -18.11
N LYS A 23 17.26 21.93 -19.15
CA LYS A 23 15.87 21.44 -19.16
C LYS A 23 15.77 19.92 -19.40
N ALA A 24 16.85 19.21 -19.66
CA ALA A 24 16.83 17.75 -19.80
C ALA A 24 16.51 17.01 -18.50
N GLU A 25 16.56 17.66 -17.33
CA GLU A 25 16.02 17.14 -16.07
C GLU A 25 14.48 17.20 -15.99
N ILE A 26 13.81 17.83 -16.94
CA ILE A 26 12.34 17.99 -17.00
C ILE A 26 11.61 16.65 -17.24
N SER A 27 12.29 15.60 -17.63
CA SER A 27 11.68 14.28 -17.82
C SER A 27 11.12 13.66 -16.52
N ASN A 28 11.53 14.18 -15.36
CA ASN A 28 11.15 13.69 -14.04
C ASN A 28 10.12 14.59 -13.33
N ILE A 29 9.63 15.61 -14.02
CA ILE A 29 8.64 16.56 -13.50
C ILE A 29 7.38 16.49 -14.35
N GLY A 30 6.23 16.52 -13.70
CA GLY A 30 4.93 16.60 -14.33
C GLY A 30 4.05 17.67 -13.70
N SER A 31 2.90 17.91 -14.31
CA SER A 31 1.89 18.84 -13.82
C SER A 31 0.55 18.13 -13.72
N VAL A 32 -0.18 18.36 -12.64
CA VAL A 32 -1.53 17.83 -12.42
C VAL A 32 -2.47 18.43 -13.46
N LEU A 33 -3.09 17.58 -14.29
CA LEU A 33 -4.13 17.96 -15.24
C LEU A 33 -5.52 17.97 -14.61
N GLU A 34 -5.79 16.96 -13.80
CA GLU A 34 -7.09 16.72 -13.17
C GLU A 34 -6.87 16.00 -11.85
N VAL A 35 -7.64 16.33 -10.83
CA VAL A 35 -7.64 15.62 -9.53
C VAL A 35 -9.05 15.44 -9.03
N GLY A 36 -9.36 14.23 -8.56
CA GLY A 36 -10.65 13.89 -7.97
C GLY A 36 -10.63 12.51 -7.32
N ASP A 37 -11.36 12.37 -6.23
CA ASP A 37 -11.56 11.10 -5.51
C ASP A 37 -10.28 10.32 -5.18
N GLY A 38 -9.18 11.05 -4.88
CA GLY A 38 -7.89 10.44 -4.53
C GLY A 38 -7.07 10.00 -5.73
N ILE A 39 -7.44 10.37 -6.95
CA ILE A 39 -6.68 10.11 -8.17
C ILE A 39 -6.31 11.43 -8.83
N ALA A 40 -5.08 11.52 -9.33
CA ALA A 40 -4.61 12.61 -10.17
C ALA A 40 -4.20 12.09 -11.54
N ARG A 41 -4.49 12.86 -12.59
CA ARG A 41 -3.90 12.70 -13.91
C ARG A 41 -2.79 13.72 -14.07
N ILE A 42 -1.62 13.24 -14.44
CA ILE A 42 -0.42 14.06 -14.50
C ILE A 42 0.11 14.05 -15.93
N TYR A 43 0.31 15.23 -16.47
CA TYR A 43 1.00 15.42 -17.75
C TYR A 43 2.51 15.44 -17.52
N GLY A 44 3.27 14.81 -18.40
CA GLY A 44 4.72 14.68 -18.25
C GLY A 44 5.13 13.36 -17.62
N LEU A 45 6.14 13.35 -16.74
CA LEU A 45 6.66 12.14 -16.07
C LEU A 45 7.03 11.01 -17.06
N ARG A 46 7.69 11.36 -18.18
CA ARG A 46 7.92 10.43 -19.31
C ARG A 46 8.71 9.16 -18.96
N ASN A 47 9.54 9.22 -17.91
CA ASN A 47 10.42 8.12 -17.51
C ASN A 47 9.94 7.42 -16.24
N VAL A 48 8.72 7.73 -15.78
CA VAL A 48 8.18 7.13 -14.56
C VAL A 48 7.88 5.65 -14.77
N MET A 49 8.16 4.84 -13.76
CA MET A 49 7.84 3.41 -13.76
C MET A 49 6.43 3.15 -13.20
N SER A 50 5.84 2.02 -13.59
CA SER A 50 4.63 1.54 -12.92
C SER A 50 4.93 1.23 -11.46
N ASN A 51 3.99 1.56 -10.57
CA ASN A 51 4.13 1.44 -9.11
C ASN A 51 5.24 2.31 -8.51
N GLU A 52 5.74 3.31 -9.23
CA GLU A 52 6.68 4.28 -8.69
C GLU A 52 5.98 5.28 -7.79
N LEU A 53 6.66 5.67 -6.70
CA LEU A 53 6.24 6.78 -5.87
C LEU A 53 6.54 8.10 -6.57
N VAL A 54 5.55 8.99 -6.59
CA VAL A 54 5.70 10.38 -7.00
C VAL A 54 5.35 11.29 -5.83
N GLU A 55 5.96 12.47 -5.79
CA GLU A 55 5.76 13.46 -4.74
C GLU A 55 5.12 14.71 -5.31
N PHE A 56 4.05 15.18 -4.68
CA PHE A 56 3.38 16.44 -5.01
C PHE A 56 4.08 17.59 -4.31
N GLU A 57 4.37 18.67 -5.04
CA GLU A 57 4.94 19.89 -4.47
C GLU A 57 3.89 20.74 -3.72
N ASP A 58 3.27 20.15 -2.73
CA ASP A 58 2.23 20.74 -1.90
C ASP A 58 2.73 21.31 -0.56
N GLY A 59 4.04 21.18 -0.31
CA GLY A 59 4.67 21.57 0.96
C GLY A 59 4.34 20.64 2.14
N LYS A 60 3.56 19.55 1.92
CA LYS A 60 3.20 18.55 2.92
C LYS A 60 3.86 17.20 2.68
N GLY A 61 4.51 17.03 1.52
CA GLY A 61 5.13 15.78 1.11
C GLY A 61 4.11 14.69 0.78
N THR A 62 2.99 15.06 0.15
CA THR A 62 1.98 14.10 -0.27
C THR A 62 2.56 13.20 -1.36
N LEU A 63 2.41 11.89 -1.15
CA LEU A 63 2.90 10.88 -2.08
C LEU A 63 1.75 10.32 -2.92
N GLY A 64 2.08 9.85 -4.11
CA GLY A 64 1.20 9.08 -4.97
C GLY A 64 1.90 7.86 -5.56
N ILE A 65 1.11 6.90 -6.03
CA ILE A 65 1.61 5.72 -6.76
C ILE A 65 1.11 5.80 -8.20
N THR A 66 2.00 5.59 -9.15
CA THR A 66 1.68 5.51 -10.58
C THR A 66 1.06 4.16 -10.91
N LEU A 67 -0.14 4.14 -11.48
CA LEU A 67 -0.84 2.91 -11.84
C LEU A 67 -1.13 2.76 -13.34
N ASN A 68 -1.46 3.85 -14.01
CA ASN A 68 -1.70 3.87 -15.45
C ASN A 68 -0.65 4.73 -16.11
N LEU A 69 0.08 4.15 -17.05
CA LEU A 69 1.02 4.86 -17.91
C LEU A 69 0.37 4.94 -19.30
N GLU A 70 -0.11 6.13 -19.67
CA GLU A 70 -0.70 6.41 -20.97
C GLU A 70 0.31 7.23 -21.80
N GLU A 71 0.07 7.39 -23.09
CA GLU A 71 1.00 8.08 -23.99
C GLU A 71 1.26 9.54 -23.59
N ASP A 72 0.20 10.26 -23.19
CA ASP A 72 0.24 11.68 -22.87
C ASP A 72 0.08 12.00 -21.39
N ASN A 73 -0.32 11.03 -20.56
CA ASN A 73 -0.57 11.26 -19.15
C ASN A 73 -0.30 10.03 -18.29
N VAL A 74 -0.14 10.26 -16.99
CA VAL A 74 0.07 9.23 -15.98
C VAL A 74 -1.07 9.30 -14.96
N GLY A 75 -1.76 8.19 -14.77
CA GLY A 75 -2.75 8.03 -13.70
C GLY A 75 -2.07 7.71 -12.38
N VAL A 76 -2.18 8.61 -11.42
CA VAL A 76 -1.56 8.52 -10.10
C VAL A 76 -2.61 8.44 -9.03
N VAL A 77 -2.43 7.52 -8.12
CA VAL A 77 -3.27 7.30 -6.95
C VAL A 77 -2.63 7.99 -5.75
N ILE A 78 -3.35 8.91 -5.11
CA ILE A 78 -2.82 9.73 -4.02
C ILE A 78 -2.92 8.95 -2.70
N LEU A 79 -1.81 8.90 -1.95
CA LEU A 79 -1.70 8.17 -0.69
C LEU A 79 -1.98 9.09 0.52
N GLY A 80 -3.21 9.52 0.68
CA GLY A 80 -3.62 10.37 1.80
C GLY A 80 -4.66 11.41 1.43
N GLU A 81 -4.68 12.52 2.19
CA GLU A 81 -5.56 13.65 1.88
C GLU A 81 -5.18 14.28 0.54
N TYR A 82 -6.17 14.55 -0.29
CA TYR A 82 -5.97 15.10 -1.64
C TYR A 82 -6.70 16.41 -1.88
N THR A 83 -7.52 16.87 -0.92
CA THR A 83 -8.38 18.06 -1.08
C THR A 83 -7.60 19.36 -1.34
N HIS A 84 -6.32 19.38 -1.00
CA HIS A 84 -5.43 20.52 -1.22
C HIS A 84 -4.62 20.44 -2.54
N ILE A 85 -4.65 19.27 -3.20
CA ILE A 85 -4.01 19.09 -4.51
C ILE A 85 -4.87 19.79 -5.57
N LYS A 86 -4.23 20.56 -6.46
CA LYS A 86 -4.90 21.38 -7.47
C LYS A 86 -4.30 21.14 -8.85
N GLU A 87 -5.10 21.43 -9.86
CA GLU A 87 -4.64 21.48 -11.25
C GLU A 87 -3.46 22.46 -11.39
N GLY A 88 -2.51 22.11 -12.23
CA GLY A 88 -1.27 22.88 -12.44
C GLY A 88 -0.19 22.65 -11.38
N MET A 89 -0.47 21.91 -10.29
CA MET A 89 0.55 21.61 -9.27
C MET A 89 1.63 20.71 -9.84
N THR A 90 2.86 21.00 -9.45
CA THR A 90 4.04 20.21 -9.86
C THR A 90 4.09 18.88 -9.14
N VAL A 91 4.49 17.84 -9.87
CA VAL A 91 4.71 16.48 -9.33
C VAL A 91 6.07 16.00 -9.80
N LYS A 92 6.82 15.37 -8.90
CA LYS A 92 8.16 14.83 -9.18
C LYS A 92 8.18 13.32 -9.01
N THR A 93 8.92 12.64 -9.89
CA THR A 93 9.26 11.23 -9.68
C THR A 93 10.27 11.10 -8.56
N THR A 94 10.18 10.01 -7.78
CA THR A 94 11.14 9.73 -6.70
C THR A 94 12.19 8.70 -7.10
N GLY A 95 12.02 8.01 -8.23
CA GLY A 95 12.85 6.88 -8.65
C GLY A 95 12.71 5.65 -7.73
N ARG A 96 11.72 5.65 -6.83
CA ARG A 96 11.51 4.56 -5.86
C ARG A 96 10.17 3.89 -6.08
N ILE A 97 10.16 2.58 -6.16
CA ILE A 97 8.94 1.79 -6.17
C ILE A 97 8.25 1.89 -4.80
N ALA A 98 6.93 1.92 -4.80
CA ALA A 98 6.12 1.97 -3.59
C ALA A 98 6.54 0.88 -2.60
N SER A 99 6.95 1.27 -1.41
CA SER A 99 7.56 0.41 -0.41
C SER A 99 7.05 0.76 0.98
N VAL A 100 7.09 -0.20 1.89
CA VAL A 100 6.75 0.00 3.31
C VAL A 100 7.94 -0.33 4.20
N PRO A 101 8.08 0.34 5.35
CA PRO A 101 9.04 -0.05 6.37
C PRO A 101 8.69 -1.45 6.90
N VAL A 102 9.72 -2.23 7.20
CA VAL A 102 9.59 -3.62 7.68
C VAL A 102 10.58 -3.89 8.81
N GLY A 103 10.38 -5.00 9.51
CA GLY A 103 11.28 -5.49 10.55
C GLY A 103 10.66 -5.48 11.95
N ASP A 104 11.46 -5.91 12.94
CA ASP A 104 11.00 -6.13 14.31
C ASP A 104 10.47 -4.86 15.00
N ALA A 105 10.89 -3.66 14.53
CA ALA A 105 10.40 -2.38 15.04
C ALA A 105 8.88 -2.15 14.84
N LEU A 106 8.24 -2.94 13.97
CA LEU A 106 6.80 -2.87 13.74
C LEU A 106 6.00 -3.76 14.71
N ILE A 107 6.64 -4.70 15.41
CA ILE A 107 5.94 -5.57 16.36
C ILE A 107 5.36 -4.72 17.50
N GLY A 108 4.10 -4.94 17.85
CA GLY A 108 3.38 -4.16 18.87
C GLY A 108 2.82 -2.83 18.37
N ARG A 109 2.95 -2.53 17.06
CA ARG A 109 2.55 -1.25 16.48
C ARG A 109 1.28 -1.36 15.64
N ILE A 110 0.60 -0.23 15.51
CA ILE A 110 -0.51 -0.05 14.58
C ILE A 110 -0.06 0.98 13.54
N VAL A 111 -0.04 0.55 12.29
CA VAL A 111 0.41 1.37 11.17
C VAL A 111 -0.66 1.51 10.10
N ASN A 112 -0.58 2.58 9.32
CA ASN A 112 -1.35 2.70 8.10
C ASN A 112 -0.69 1.92 6.94
N PRO A 113 -1.32 1.79 5.76
CA PRO A 113 -0.74 1.05 4.64
C PRO A 113 0.56 1.63 4.05
N THR A 114 0.94 2.86 4.39
CA THR A 114 2.25 3.43 4.02
C THR A 114 3.33 3.16 5.09
N GLY A 115 2.98 2.43 6.16
CA GLY A 115 3.88 2.13 7.27
C GLY A 115 4.03 3.24 8.31
N ARG A 116 3.24 4.33 8.21
CA ARG A 116 3.24 5.39 9.24
C ARG A 116 2.50 4.91 10.48
N PRO A 117 3.05 5.13 11.69
CA PRO A 117 2.38 4.75 12.93
C PRO A 117 1.12 5.60 13.16
N ILE A 118 0.05 4.96 13.63
CA ILE A 118 -1.22 5.61 13.98
C ILE A 118 -1.65 5.30 15.43
N ASP A 119 -0.77 4.71 16.21
CA ASP A 119 -1.00 4.27 17.61
C ASP A 119 -0.59 5.31 18.65
N GLY A 120 -0.04 6.46 18.24
CA GLY A 120 0.42 7.49 19.15
C GLY A 120 1.70 7.15 19.92
N LYS A 121 2.38 6.05 19.59
CA LYS A 121 3.60 5.58 20.28
C LYS A 121 4.90 6.16 19.67
N GLY A 122 4.81 7.24 18.88
CA GLY A 122 5.96 7.85 18.19
C GLY A 122 6.39 7.14 16.91
N ASP A 123 7.41 7.65 16.26
CA ASP A 123 7.89 7.17 14.97
C ASP A 123 8.51 5.77 15.08
N ILE A 124 8.42 5.03 13.96
CA ILE A 124 9.06 3.72 13.81
C ILE A 124 10.39 3.93 13.11
N VAL A 125 11.47 3.61 13.80
CA VAL A 125 12.82 3.73 13.25
C VAL A 125 13.25 2.38 12.71
N THR A 126 13.37 2.28 11.39
CA THR A 126 13.92 1.12 10.68
C THR A 126 14.59 1.59 9.39
N ASP A 127 15.69 0.96 9.04
CA ASP A 127 16.43 1.17 7.80
C ASP A 127 15.99 0.22 6.67
N LYS A 128 15.11 -0.75 7.00
CA LYS A 128 14.62 -1.75 6.06
C LYS A 128 13.29 -1.34 5.46
N THR A 129 13.17 -1.46 4.15
CA THR A 129 11.93 -1.29 3.39
C THR A 129 11.72 -2.43 2.42
N ARG A 130 10.46 -2.73 2.09
CA ARG A 130 10.07 -3.70 1.07
C ARG A 130 9.07 -3.13 0.09
N PRO A 131 9.17 -3.45 -1.21
CA PRO A 131 8.12 -3.13 -2.17
C PRO A 131 6.78 -3.74 -1.75
N ILE A 132 5.69 -2.96 -1.92
CA ILE A 132 4.34 -3.44 -1.57
C ILE A 132 3.76 -4.42 -2.60
N GLU A 133 4.27 -4.44 -3.83
CA GLU A 133 3.96 -5.46 -4.83
C GLU A 133 5.21 -6.25 -5.19
N ARG A 134 5.11 -7.56 -5.09
CA ARG A 134 6.19 -8.48 -5.40
C ARG A 134 5.63 -9.73 -6.08
N VAL A 135 6.38 -10.25 -7.02
CA VAL A 135 6.06 -11.54 -7.63
C VAL A 135 6.21 -12.66 -6.59
N ALA A 136 5.13 -13.42 -6.39
CA ALA A 136 5.13 -14.54 -5.45
C ALA A 136 6.11 -15.65 -5.91
N PRO A 137 6.70 -16.39 -4.96
CA PRO A 137 7.55 -17.54 -5.28
C PRO A 137 6.81 -18.56 -6.15
N GLY A 138 7.48 -19.07 -7.18
CA GLY A 138 6.95 -20.10 -8.06
C GLY A 138 6.79 -21.46 -7.34
N ILE A 139 6.17 -22.41 -8.04
CA ILE A 139 5.84 -23.74 -7.48
C ILE A 139 7.10 -24.47 -6.97
N VAL A 140 8.21 -24.38 -7.68
CA VAL A 140 9.47 -25.07 -7.34
C VAL A 140 10.08 -24.55 -6.03
N ALA A 141 9.86 -23.28 -5.71
CA ALA A 141 10.41 -22.66 -4.49
C ALA A 141 9.52 -22.89 -3.25
N ARG A 142 8.37 -23.55 -3.39
CA ARG A 142 7.42 -23.77 -2.29
C ARG A 142 7.59 -25.18 -1.71
N ASN A 143 7.55 -25.26 -0.39
CA ASN A 143 7.49 -26.52 0.33
C ASN A 143 6.05 -27.01 0.51
N SER A 144 5.85 -28.31 0.60
CA SER A 144 4.54 -28.88 0.94
C SER A 144 4.13 -28.50 2.35
N VAL A 145 2.85 -28.22 2.55
CA VAL A 145 2.28 -27.97 3.87
C VAL A 145 2.30 -29.26 4.67
N HIS A 146 2.95 -29.28 5.83
CA HIS A 146 3.12 -30.47 6.68
C HIS A 146 3.03 -30.14 8.16
N GLN A 147 3.01 -28.87 8.55
CA GLN A 147 2.97 -28.44 9.94
C GLN A 147 1.64 -27.72 10.23
N PRO A 148 0.85 -28.14 11.26
CA PRO A 148 -0.41 -27.50 11.57
C PRO A 148 -0.19 -26.13 12.22
N LEU A 149 -1.14 -25.23 11.96
CA LEU A 149 -1.37 -24.00 12.72
C LEU A 149 -2.47 -24.28 13.72
N GLN A 150 -2.18 -24.20 14.99
CA GLN A 150 -3.18 -24.40 16.04
C GLN A 150 -4.01 -23.12 16.19
N THR A 151 -5.30 -23.20 15.86
CA THR A 151 -6.23 -22.05 15.99
C THR A 151 -6.76 -21.89 17.42
N GLY A 152 -6.71 -22.95 18.23
CA GLY A 152 -7.35 -23.01 19.53
C GLY A 152 -8.86 -23.26 19.47
N LEU A 153 -9.42 -23.41 18.28
CA LEU A 153 -10.82 -23.72 18.06
C LEU A 153 -10.94 -25.21 17.75
N THR A 154 -11.42 -26.00 18.73
CA THR A 154 -11.46 -27.45 18.63
C THR A 154 -12.10 -27.97 17.36
N ALA A 155 -13.20 -27.36 16.91
CA ALA A 155 -13.86 -27.75 15.69
C ALA A 155 -13.00 -27.59 14.44
N ILE A 156 -12.21 -26.53 14.35
CA ILE A 156 -11.30 -26.28 13.23
C ILE A 156 -10.10 -27.21 13.33
N ASP A 157 -9.44 -27.24 14.49
CA ASP A 157 -8.20 -27.99 14.67
C ASP A 157 -8.38 -29.50 14.52
N ALA A 158 -9.60 -30.03 14.87
CA ALA A 158 -9.91 -31.45 14.78
C ALA A 158 -10.50 -31.88 13.43
N LEU A 159 -11.33 -31.04 12.78
CA LEU A 159 -12.10 -31.44 11.59
C LEU A 159 -11.58 -30.86 10.30
N THR A 160 -11.05 -29.63 10.33
CA THR A 160 -10.54 -28.90 9.17
C THR A 160 -9.24 -28.18 9.53
N PRO A 161 -8.17 -28.92 9.90
CA PRO A 161 -6.95 -28.31 10.40
C PRO A 161 -6.31 -27.41 9.34
N ILE A 162 -5.81 -26.26 9.79
CA ILE A 162 -5.10 -25.29 8.94
C ILE A 162 -3.61 -25.56 9.05
N GLY A 163 -2.91 -25.59 7.92
CA GLY A 163 -1.47 -25.79 7.88
C GLY A 163 -0.69 -24.48 7.71
N ARG A 164 0.53 -24.43 8.23
CA ARG A 164 1.47 -23.32 8.02
C ARG A 164 1.87 -23.28 6.55
N GLY A 165 1.58 -22.15 5.90
CA GLY A 165 1.73 -21.97 4.44
C GLY A 165 0.42 -22.15 3.66
N GLN A 166 -0.68 -22.51 4.34
CA GLN A 166 -2.01 -22.61 3.73
C GLN A 166 -2.67 -21.24 3.59
N ARG A 167 -3.61 -21.14 2.65
CA ARG A 167 -4.55 -20.03 2.52
C ARG A 167 -5.93 -20.56 2.85
N GLU A 168 -6.61 -19.91 3.81
CA GLU A 168 -7.93 -20.29 4.27
C GLU A 168 -8.91 -19.14 4.10
N LEU A 169 -10.11 -19.41 3.64
CA LEU A 169 -11.19 -18.45 3.51
C LEU A 169 -12.22 -18.65 4.62
N ILE A 170 -12.46 -17.62 5.41
CA ILE A 170 -13.55 -17.55 6.37
C ILE A 170 -14.69 -16.78 5.70
N ILE A 171 -15.74 -17.48 5.27
CA ILE A 171 -16.89 -16.90 4.58
C ILE A 171 -18.16 -17.02 5.43
N GLY A 172 -19.01 -15.99 5.37
CA GLY A 172 -20.29 -15.95 6.05
C GLY A 172 -20.90 -14.56 6.05
N ASP A 173 -22.14 -14.46 6.46
CA ASP A 173 -22.88 -13.19 6.56
C ASP A 173 -22.30 -12.26 7.62
N ARG A 174 -22.85 -11.05 7.70
CA ARG A 174 -22.43 -10.08 8.71
C ARG A 174 -22.73 -10.63 10.12
N GLN A 175 -21.83 -10.36 11.06
CA GLN A 175 -21.97 -10.73 12.49
C GLN A 175 -22.05 -12.26 12.77
N THR A 176 -21.54 -13.10 11.88
CA THR A 176 -21.50 -14.56 12.06
C THR A 176 -20.25 -15.07 12.80
N GLY A 177 -19.40 -14.15 13.30
CA GLY A 177 -18.22 -14.54 14.07
C GLY A 177 -16.92 -14.67 13.29
N LYS A 178 -16.86 -14.27 12.01
CA LYS A 178 -15.63 -14.35 11.19
C LYS A 178 -14.42 -13.71 11.86
N THR A 179 -14.57 -12.46 12.29
CA THR A 179 -13.53 -11.71 12.99
C THR A 179 -13.15 -12.36 14.33
N ALA A 180 -14.12 -12.96 15.04
CA ALA A 180 -13.83 -13.65 16.30
C ALA A 180 -12.91 -14.85 16.08
N ILE A 181 -13.17 -15.68 15.06
CA ILE A 181 -12.29 -16.80 14.68
C ILE A 181 -10.86 -16.32 14.44
N ALA A 182 -10.70 -15.23 13.69
CA ALA A 182 -9.39 -14.67 13.39
C ALA A 182 -8.67 -14.16 14.65
N ILE A 183 -9.39 -13.45 15.54
CA ILE A 183 -8.84 -12.92 16.78
C ILE A 183 -8.45 -14.08 17.72
N ASP A 184 -9.31 -15.06 17.91
CA ASP A 184 -9.05 -16.22 18.76
C ASP A 184 -7.84 -17.02 18.26
N THR A 185 -7.69 -17.16 16.94
CA THR A 185 -6.50 -17.77 16.33
C THR A 185 -5.22 -16.98 16.66
N ILE A 186 -5.26 -15.63 16.59
CA ILE A 186 -4.13 -14.79 16.97
C ILE A 186 -3.81 -14.97 18.46
N LEU A 187 -4.82 -14.92 19.33
CA LEU A 187 -4.64 -15.06 20.77
C LEU A 187 -4.02 -16.41 21.14
N ASN A 188 -4.36 -17.47 20.39
CA ASN A 188 -3.83 -18.81 20.61
C ASN A 188 -2.37 -18.98 20.21
N GLN A 189 -1.76 -18.02 19.50
CA GLN A 189 -0.32 -18.06 19.17
C GLN A 189 0.57 -17.61 20.33
N LYS A 190 -0.01 -17.21 21.47
CA LYS A 190 0.75 -16.74 22.63
C LYS A 190 1.73 -17.81 23.13
N GLY A 191 2.99 -17.42 23.27
CA GLY A 191 4.08 -18.31 23.69
C GLY A 191 4.57 -19.27 22.59
N GLY A 192 4.05 -19.15 21.38
CA GLY A 192 4.52 -19.85 20.18
C GLY A 192 5.57 -19.06 19.39
N ASP A 193 5.82 -19.52 18.18
CA ASP A 193 6.82 -19.01 17.25
C ASP A 193 6.22 -18.26 16.05
N VAL A 194 4.92 -17.91 16.11
CA VAL A 194 4.18 -17.28 15.01
C VAL A 194 4.03 -15.79 15.26
N ILE A 195 4.48 -14.99 14.29
CA ILE A 195 4.20 -13.55 14.23
C ILE A 195 2.85 -13.35 13.56
N CYS A 196 2.00 -12.52 14.13
CA CYS A 196 0.65 -12.29 13.64
C CYS A 196 0.56 -10.90 13.01
N ILE A 197 -0.07 -10.81 11.83
CA ILE A 197 -0.35 -9.53 11.16
C ILE A 197 -1.85 -9.47 10.89
N TYR A 198 -2.51 -8.44 11.44
CA TYR A 198 -3.91 -8.20 11.18
C TYR A 198 -4.07 -6.98 10.26
N VAL A 199 -4.66 -7.21 9.09
CA VAL A 199 -4.90 -6.17 8.10
C VAL A 199 -6.38 -5.81 8.09
N ALA A 200 -6.69 -4.66 8.68
CA ALA A 200 -8.04 -4.09 8.69
C ALA A 200 -8.27 -3.24 7.43
N VAL A 201 -9.19 -3.67 6.58
CA VAL A 201 -9.51 -2.97 5.32
C VAL A 201 -10.91 -2.42 5.37
N GLY A 202 -11.05 -1.09 5.29
CA GLY A 202 -12.34 -0.41 5.26
C GLY A 202 -13.18 -0.58 6.52
N GLN A 203 -12.57 -0.92 7.65
CA GLN A 203 -13.24 -1.03 8.94
C GLN A 203 -13.41 0.32 9.63
N LYS A 204 -14.36 0.41 10.55
CA LYS A 204 -14.50 1.61 11.40
C LYS A 204 -13.28 1.73 12.33
N ALA A 205 -12.77 2.93 12.52
CA ALA A 205 -11.65 3.19 13.42
C ALA A 205 -11.92 2.70 14.86
N SER A 206 -13.17 2.80 15.33
CA SER A 206 -13.57 2.28 16.64
C SER A 206 -13.44 0.75 16.75
N THR A 207 -13.73 0.02 15.68
CA THR A 207 -13.58 -1.45 15.63
C THR A 207 -12.10 -1.84 15.71
N VAL A 208 -11.24 -1.15 14.96
CA VAL A 208 -9.79 -1.37 15.01
C VAL A 208 -9.21 -1.04 16.38
N ALA A 209 -9.66 0.05 17.00
CA ALA A 209 -9.24 0.42 18.37
C ALA A 209 -9.68 -0.62 19.40
N GLN A 210 -10.88 -1.18 19.28
CA GLN A 210 -11.36 -2.24 20.16
C GLN A 210 -10.58 -3.54 19.97
N LEU A 211 -10.28 -3.91 18.74
CA LEU A 211 -9.40 -5.04 18.42
C LEU A 211 -8.03 -4.86 19.07
N ALA A 212 -7.38 -3.72 18.86
CA ALA A 212 -6.07 -3.43 19.44
C ALA A 212 -6.08 -3.56 20.97
N LYS A 213 -7.10 -3.00 21.65
CA LYS A 213 -7.27 -3.15 23.10
C LYS A 213 -7.46 -4.61 23.53
N THR A 214 -8.17 -5.41 22.72
CA THR A 214 -8.36 -6.84 23.01
C THR A 214 -7.04 -7.59 22.90
N LEU A 215 -6.26 -7.37 21.86
CA LEU A 215 -4.95 -7.99 21.71
C LEU A 215 -3.97 -7.54 22.80
N GLU A 216 -3.96 -6.25 23.14
CA GLU A 216 -3.13 -5.69 24.21
C GLU A 216 -3.48 -6.30 25.59
N LYS A 217 -4.76 -6.38 25.93
CA LYS A 217 -5.25 -6.97 27.18
C LYS A 217 -4.78 -8.42 27.37
N HIS A 218 -4.64 -9.18 26.29
CA HIS A 218 -4.21 -10.58 26.34
C HIS A 218 -2.70 -10.77 26.11
N GLY A 219 -1.95 -9.66 25.92
CA GLY A 219 -0.52 -9.67 25.63
C GLY A 219 -0.18 -10.16 24.21
N ALA A 220 -1.15 -10.11 23.30
CA ALA A 220 -0.95 -10.56 21.93
C ALA A 220 -0.26 -9.50 21.06
N MET A 221 -0.20 -8.24 21.49
CA MET A 221 0.59 -7.20 20.79
C MET A 221 2.09 -7.46 20.83
N ASP A 222 2.58 -8.27 21.76
CA ASP A 222 4.01 -8.59 21.86
C ASP A 222 4.54 -9.40 20.65
N TYR A 223 3.63 -10.00 19.86
CA TYR A 223 3.94 -10.77 18.65
C TYR A 223 3.03 -10.41 17.48
N SER A 224 2.31 -9.29 17.57
CA SER A 224 1.37 -8.88 16.52
C SER A 224 1.64 -7.50 15.97
N ILE A 225 1.25 -7.30 14.71
CA ILE A 225 1.28 -6.02 13.99
C ILE A 225 -0.13 -5.77 13.44
N ILE A 226 -0.64 -4.55 13.52
CA ILE A 226 -1.91 -4.17 12.90
C ILE A 226 -1.63 -3.18 11.77
N VAL A 227 -2.07 -3.52 10.56
CA VAL A 227 -2.11 -2.61 9.41
C VAL A 227 -3.54 -2.16 9.20
N SER A 228 -3.81 -0.87 9.28
CA SER A 228 -5.19 -0.36 9.23
C SER A 228 -5.37 0.67 8.14
N ALA A 229 -6.33 0.39 7.25
CA ALA A 229 -6.94 1.35 6.34
C ALA A 229 -8.41 1.49 6.71
N THR A 230 -8.78 2.54 7.42
CA THR A 230 -10.15 2.73 7.91
C THR A 230 -11.12 3.10 6.79
N ALA A 231 -12.44 2.97 7.07
CA ALA A 231 -13.49 3.31 6.10
C ALA A 231 -13.50 4.80 5.69
N ASN A 232 -12.89 5.66 6.49
CA ASN A 232 -12.80 7.10 6.21
C ASN A 232 -11.59 7.46 5.32
N GLU A 233 -10.66 6.53 5.15
CA GLU A 233 -9.50 6.74 4.30
C GLU A 233 -9.84 6.54 2.84
N PRO A 234 -9.15 7.23 1.92
CA PRO A 234 -9.35 7.09 0.49
C PRO A 234 -9.22 5.64 0.00
N ALA A 235 -9.95 5.28 -1.05
CA ALA A 235 -9.93 3.95 -1.65
C ALA A 235 -8.50 3.43 -1.95
N PRO A 236 -7.56 4.27 -2.41
CA PRO A 236 -6.17 3.87 -2.63
C PRO A 236 -5.50 3.24 -1.41
N LEU A 237 -5.67 3.82 -0.23
CA LEU A 237 -5.08 3.27 0.99
C LEU A 237 -5.72 1.93 1.37
N GLN A 238 -7.04 1.80 1.18
CA GLN A 238 -7.73 0.51 1.39
C GLN A 238 -7.26 -0.55 0.39
N TYR A 239 -6.94 -0.14 -0.85
CA TYR A 239 -6.43 -1.04 -1.88
C TYR A 239 -5.02 -1.56 -1.55
N ILE A 240 -4.09 -0.70 -1.13
CA ILE A 240 -2.72 -1.13 -0.86
C ILE A 240 -2.55 -1.84 0.48
N ALA A 241 -3.52 -1.77 1.39
CA ALA A 241 -3.40 -2.33 2.74
C ALA A 241 -3.05 -3.83 2.76
N PRO A 242 -3.70 -4.73 1.98
CA PRO A 242 -3.30 -6.14 1.93
C PRO A 242 -1.88 -6.35 1.41
N PHE A 243 -1.46 -5.57 0.42
CA PHE A 243 -0.10 -5.67 -0.15
C PHE A 243 0.95 -5.17 0.84
N ALA A 244 0.68 -4.08 1.56
CA ALA A 244 1.53 -3.59 2.63
C ALA A 244 1.67 -4.63 3.76
N GLY A 245 0.55 -5.22 4.17
CA GLY A 245 0.54 -6.27 5.19
C GLY A 245 1.36 -7.49 4.78
N VAL A 246 1.23 -7.94 3.53
CA VAL A 246 2.01 -9.10 3.05
C VAL A 246 3.50 -8.75 2.90
N ALA A 247 3.85 -7.53 2.48
CA ALA A 247 5.25 -7.11 2.41
C ALA A 247 5.94 -7.14 3.79
N ILE A 248 5.21 -6.72 4.84
CA ILE A 248 5.67 -6.83 6.23
C ILE A 248 5.81 -8.30 6.65
N ALA A 249 4.84 -9.15 6.27
CA ALA A 249 4.85 -10.59 6.56
C ALA A 249 6.04 -11.31 5.92
N GLU A 250 6.31 -11.00 4.67
CA GLU A 250 7.39 -11.61 3.89
C GLU A 250 8.78 -11.31 4.45
N GLU A 251 8.99 -10.18 5.10
CA GLU A 251 10.25 -9.89 5.79
C GLU A 251 10.53 -10.93 6.87
N PHE A 252 9.55 -11.28 7.68
CA PHE A 252 9.69 -12.30 8.72
C PHE A 252 9.77 -13.71 8.13
N MET A 253 9.00 -13.99 7.08
CA MET A 253 9.03 -15.27 6.38
C MET A 253 10.41 -15.55 5.79
N GLU A 254 11.07 -14.57 5.19
CA GLU A 254 12.42 -14.72 4.62
C GLU A 254 13.50 -14.87 5.70
N GLN A 255 13.22 -14.44 6.92
CA GLN A 255 14.06 -14.76 8.09
C GLN A 255 13.83 -16.17 8.64
N GLY A 256 12.98 -16.98 7.99
CA GLY A 256 12.62 -18.32 8.44
C GLY A 256 11.62 -18.36 9.59
N LYS A 257 10.98 -17.24 9.93
CA LYS A 257 9.94 -17.17 10.96
C LYS A 257 8.57 -17.60 10.38
N HIS A 258 7.69 -18.09 11.21
CA HIS A 258 6.31 -18.36 10.85
C HIS A 258 5.45 -17.12 10.99
N VAL A 259 4.57 -16.90 10.02
CA VAL A 259 3.69 -15.72 10.02
C VAL A 259 2.25 -16.13 9.75
N LEU A 260 1.35 -15.61 10.57
CA LEU A 260 -0.09 -15.64 10.34
C LEU A 260 -0.52 -14.24 9.88
N ILE A 261 -1.10 -14.14 8.69
CA ILE A 261 -1.69 -12.89 8.22
C ILE A 261 -3.20 -13.05 8.07
N VAL A 262 -3.94 -12.08 8.58
CA VAL A 262 -5.41 -12.01 8.50
C VAL A 262 -5.80 -10.77 7.70
N TYR A 263 -6.64 -10.93 6.68
CA TYR A 263 -7.25 -9.82 5.93
C TYR A 263 -8.72 -9.69 6.29
N ASP A 264 -9.11 -8.62 6.94
CA ASP A 264 -10.50 -8.36 7.32
C ASP A 264 -10.97 -6.98 6.83
N ASP A 265 -11.68 -6.87 5.69
CA ASP A 265 -12.05 -7.97 4.80
C ASP A 265 -11.64 -7.71 3.34
N LEU A 266 -11.54 -8.76 2.57
CA LEU A 266 -11.20 -8.67 1.14
C LEU A 266 -12.36 -8.17 0.26
N THR A 267 -13.60 -8.16 0.76
CA THR A 267 -14.74 -7.53 0.06
C THR A 267 -14.52 -6.02 -0.05
N LYS A 268 -14.05 -5.38 1.02
CA LYS A 268 -13.72 -3.95 1.03
C LYS A 268 -12.54 -3.65 0.12
N HIS A 269 -11.53 -4.53 0.12
CA HIS A 269 -10.40 -4.44 -0.80
C HIS A 269 -10.86 -4.45 -2.27
N ALA A 270 -11.72 -5.41 -2.64
CA ALA A 270 -12.27 -5.51 -3.99
C ALA A 270 -13.11 -4.27 -4.36
N GLN A 271 -13.92 -3.75 -3.44
CA GLN A 271 -14.69 -2.51 -3.65
C GLN A 271 -13.78 -1.29 -3.87
N ALA A 272 -12.70 -1.17 -3.12
CA ALA A 272 -11.70 -0.12 -3.30
C ALA A 272 -11.04 -0.22 -4.69
N TYR A 273 -10.65 -1.41 -5.11
CA TYR A 273 -10.09 -1.64 -6.45
C TYR A 273 -11.07 -1.28 -7.56
N ARG A 274 -12.36 -1.65 -7.42
CA ARG A 274 -13.42 -1.26 -8.36
C ARG A 274 -13.53 0.26 -8.47
N ALA A 275 -13.58 0.97 -7.35
CA ALA A 275 -13.69 2.42 -7.32
C ALA A 275 -12.50 3.08 -8.04
N MET A 276 -11.28 2.67 -7.72
CA MET A 276 -10.07 3.17 -8.37
C MET A 276 -10.05 2.88 -9.88
N SER A 277 -10.43 1.68 -10.28
CA SER A 277 -10.44 1.28 -11.70
C SER A 277 -11.41 2.10 -12.53
N LEU A 278 -12.59 2.43 -11.99
CA LEU A 278 -13.56 3.31 -12.64
C LEU A 278 -13.03 4.75 -12.78
N LEU A 279 -12.38 5.27 -11.74
CA LEU A 279 -11.78 6.60 -11.78
C LEU A 279 -10.60 6.69 -12.75
N LEU A 280 -9.82 5.60 -12.88
CA LEU A 280 -8.77 5.46 -13.89
C LEU A 280 -9.31 5.18 -15.30
N LYS A 281 -10.64 5.22 -15.48
CA LYS A 281 -11.32 4.96 -16.77
C LYS A 281 -11.00 3.59 -17.38
N ARG A 282 -10.66 2.59 -16.56
CA ARG A 282 -10.53 1.21 -17.03
C ARG A 282 -11.92 0.68 -17.44
N PRO A 283 -12.04 -0.08 -18.54
CA PRO A 283 -13.32 -0.59 -18.99
C PRO A 283 -13.95 -1.48 -17.90
N PRO A 284 -15.21 -1.22 -17.53
CA PRO A 284 -15.90 -2.02 -16.53
C PRO A 284 -16.36 -3.37 -17.10
N GLY A 285 -16.22 -4.43 -16.31
CA GLY A 285 -16.83 -5.72 -16.52
C GLY A 285 -18.13 -5.87 -15.72
N ARG A 286 -18.44 -7.11 -15.31
CA ARG A 286 -19.61 -7.41 -14.49
C ARG A 286 -19.58 -6.65 -13.16
N GLU A 287 -20.72 -6.06 -12.80
CA GLU A 287 -20.87 -5.26 -11.56
C GLU A 287 -19.87 -4.12 -11.44
N ALA A 288 -19.43 -3.57 -12.57
CA ALA A 288 -18.43 -2.53 -12.70
C ALA A 288 -17.01 -2.89 -12.17
N TYR A 289 -16.74 -4.16 -11.91
CA TYR A 289 -15.37 -4.59 -11.67
C TYR A 289 -14.56 -4.58 -12.97
N PRO A 290 -13.27 -4.25 -12.95
CA PRO A 290 -12.42 -4.33 -14.13
C PRO A 290 -12.30 -5.78 -14.62
N GLY A 291 -12.25 -5.96 -15.96
CA GLY A 291 -12.09 -7.25 -16.60
C GLY A 291 -10.69 -7.85 -16.46
#